data_54866110620b2ed9348fdfcb8f8f4c61
#
_entry.id   54866110620b2ed9348fdfcb8f8f4c61
#
_cell.length_a   1.000
_cell.length_b   1.000
_cell.length_c   1.000
_cell.angle_alpha   90.00
_cell.angle_beta   90.00
_cell.angle_gamma   90.00
#
_symmetry.space_group_name_H-M   'P 1'
#
loop_
_entity.id
_entity.type
_entity.pdbx_description
1 polymer ?
#
loop_
_entity_poly.entity_id
_entity_poly.type
_entity_poly.pdbx_seq_one_letter_code
_entity_poly.pdbx_strand_id
1 'polypeptide(L)'
;MNDYTLENTNGLRMWVSEIGGAVMELHVPDRFGRFADVVLGHDSVEAYKTGGAYLGALIGRYGNRIANGTFSLDGNVYHLATNNGVNHLHGGDSGF
;
A
#
# COMPACT_ATOMS: atom_id res chain seq x y z
N MET A 1 8.36 11.28 10.65
CA MET A 1 7.52 10.28 9.98
C MET A 1 6.60 9.67 11.00
N ASN A 2 5.32 9.69 10.71
CA ASN A 2 4.32 9.29 11.70
C ASN A 2 3.74 7.92 11.36
N ASP A 3 3.48 7.18 12.40
CA ASP A 3 2.67 5.97 12.38
C ASP A 3 1.50 6.15 13.32
N TYR A 4 0.44 5.43 13.06
CA TYR A 4 -0.82 5.58 13.77
C TYR A 4 -1.34 4.22 14.23
N THR A 5 -1.80 4.17 15.47
CA THR A 5 -2.47 3.00 16.02
C THR A 5 -3.97 3.26 16.08
N LEU A 6 -4.74 2.35 15.51
CA LEU A 6 -6.19 2.31 15.63
C LEU A 6 -6.59 1.09 16.44
N GLU A 7 -7.47 1.26 17.40
CA GLU A 7 -7.94 0.17 18.26
C GLU A 7 -9.45 0.27 18.48
N ASN A 8 -10.16 -0.84 18.39
CA ASN A 8 -11.58 -0.88 18.68
C ASN A 8 -11.83 -1.37 20.13
N THR A 9 -13.09 -1.31 20.56
CA THR A 9 -13.49 -1.72 21.92
C THR A 9 -13.31 -3.21 22.20
N ASN A 10 -13.14 -4.03 21.16
CA ASN A 10 -12.92 -5.47 21.28
C ASN A 10 -11.44 -5.85 21.27
N GLY A 11 -10.53 -4.87 21.24
CA GLY A 11 -9.09 -5.08 21.29
C GLY A 11 -8.43 -5.37 19.95
N LEU A 12 -9.14 -5.30 18.82
CA LEU A 12 -8.48 -5.34 17.50
C LEU A 12 -7.64 -4.09 17.37
N ARG A 13 -6.38 -4.30 16.96
CA ARG A 13 -5.41 -3.21 16.78
C ARG A 13 -4.82 -3.24 15.38
N MET A 14 -4.80 -2.08 14.74
CA MET A 14 -4.16 -1.88 13.45
C MET A 14 -3.11 -0.79 13.56
N TRP A 15 -1.93 -1.05 13.05
CA TRP A 15 -0.84 -0.09 12.97
C TRP A 15 -0.63 0.33 11.51
N VAL A 16 -0.70 1.63 11.26
CA VAL A 16 -0.67 2.20 9.90
C VAL A 16 0.44 3.23 9.80
N SER A 17 1.23 3.14 8.75
CA SER A 17 2.24 4.14 8.40
C SER A 17 1.65 5.24 7.50
N GLU A 18 2.13 6.47 7.66
CA GLU A 18 1.84 7.54 6.69
C GLU A 18 2.49 7.30 5.32
N ILE A 19 3.49 6.42 5.25
CA ILE A 19 4.13 6.04 3.99
C ILE A 19 3.20 5.07 3.26
N GLY A 20 2.62 5.55 2.17
CA GLY A 20 1.68 4.77 1.37
C GLY A 20 0.42 4.33 2.11
N GLY A 21 0.11 4.92 3.28
CA GLY A 21 -0.99 4.47 4.12
C GLY A 21 -0.90 2.98 4.47
N ALA A 22 0.32 2.45 4.56
CA ALA A 22 0.54 1.02 4.68
C ALA A 22 0.07 0.46 6.02
N VAL A 23 -0.72 -0.59 5.96
CA VAL A 23 -1.06 -1.40 7.14
C VAL A 23 0.17 -2.23 7.50
N MET A 24 0.82 -1.87 8.60
CA MET A 24 2.04 -2.53 9.07
C MET A 24 1.74 -3.77 9.88
N GLU A 25 0.74 -3.70 10.75
CA GLU A 25 0.31 -4.78 11.61
C GLU A 25 -1.21 -4.76 11.76
N LEU A 26 -1.82 -5.92 11.88
CA LEU A 26 -3.23 -6.07 12.26
C LEU A 26 -3.35 -7.23 13.24
N HIS A 27 -3.58 -6.89 14.49
CA HIS A 27 -3.75 -7.87 15.56
C HIS A 27 -5.23 -8.22 15.73
N VAL A 28 -5.55 -9.47 15.50
CA VAL A 28 -6.90 -10.02 15.63
C VAL A 28 -6.88 -11.28 16.49
N PRO A 29 -7.98 -11.59 17.21
CA PRO A 29 -8.05 -12.80 18.01
C PRO A 29 -8.38 -14.02 17.15
N ASP A 30 -7.84 -15.15 17.52
CA ASP A 30 -8.30 -16.45 17.05
C ASP A 30 -9.61 -16.85 17.77
N ARG A 31 -10.12 -18.04 17.46
CA ARG A 31 -11.34 -18.56 18.09
C ARG A 31 -11.21 -18.79 19.60
N PHE A 32 -10.00 -18.81 20.15
CA PHE A 32 -9.71 -18.94 21.58
C PHE A 32 -9.42 -17.61 22.27
N GLY A 33 -9.54 -16.49 21.55
CA GLY A 33 -9.25 -15.14 22.07
C GLY A 33 -7.78 -14.77 22.10
N ARG A 34 -6.90 -15.54 21.43
CA ARG A 34 -5.46 -15.22 21.33
C ARG A 34 -5.22 -14.29 20.17
N PHE A 35 -4.60 -13.13 20.45
CA PHE A 35 -4.26 -12.13 19.45
C PHE A 35 -2.95 -12.47 18.76
N ALA A 36 -2.94 -12.29 17.44
CA ALA A 36 -1.72 -12.36 16.64
C ALA A 36 -1.80 -11.36 15.48
N ASP A 37 -0.65 -10.90 15.02
CA ASP A 37 -0.56 -10.13 13.80
C ASP A 37 -0.79 -11.05 12.59
N VAL A 38 -1.73 -10.68 11.74
CA VAL A 38 -2.12 -11.46 10.56
C VAL A 38 -1.71 -10.81 9.25
N VAL A 39 -0.93 -9.73 9.30
CA VAL A 39 -0.48 -8.98 8.13
C VAL A 39 1.00 -9.27 7.86
N LEU A 40 1.34 -9.55 6.62
CA LEU A 40 2.72 -9.58 6.18
C LEU A 40 3.22 -8.16 6.00
N GLY A 41 4.22 -7.77 6.76
CA GLY A 41 4.79 -6.42 6.76
C GLY A 41 6.30 -6.42 6.93
N HIS A 42 6.86 -5.23 6.88
CA HIS A 42 8.27 -5.00 7.21
C HIS A 42 8.43 -4.71 8.71
N ASP A 43 9.63 -4.97 9.23
CA ASP A 43 9.95 -4.79 10.66
C ASP A 43 10.13 -3.33 11.07
N SER A 44 10.21 -2.41 10.13
CA SER A 44 10.39 -0.99 10.40
C SER A 44 9.68 -0.10 9.39
N VAL A 45 9.28 1.09 9.82
CA VAL A 45 8.68 2.11 8.93
C VAL A 45 9.62 2.47 7.79
N GLU A 46 10.92 2.54 8.05
CA GLU A 46 11.93 2.89 7.05
C GLU A 46 11.97 1.89 5.88
N ALA A 47 11.73 0.61 6.17
CA ALA A 47 11.70 -0.44 5.15
C ALA A 47 10.52 -0.28 4.17
N TYR A 48 9.44 0.40 4.57
CA TYR A 48 8.33 0.72 3.65
C TYR A 48 8.69 1.77 2.60
N LYS A 49 9.68 2.62 2.85
CA LYS A 49 10.18 3.58 1.86
C LYS A 49 10.98 2.92 0.74
N THR A 50 11.74 1.90 1.10
CA THR A 50 12.71 1.26 0.21
C THR A 50 12.26 -0.10 -0.30
N GLY A 51 11.27 -0.70 0.36
CA GLY A 51 10.71 -1.99 -0.02
C GLY A 51 9.87 -1.92 -1.28
N GLY A 52 10.22 -2.73 -2.29
CA GLY A 52 9.54 -2.73 -3.59
C GLY A 52 8.28 -3.60 -3.68
N ALA A 53 7.80 -4.18 -2.59
CA ALA A 53 6.77 -5.21 -2.61
C ALA A 53 5.34 -4.70 -2.36
N TYR A 54 5.15 -3.40 -2.12
CA TYR A 54 3.85 -2.78 -1.83
C TYR A 54 3.09 -3.42 -0.65
N LEU A 55 3.79 -4.02 0.32
CA LEU A 55 3.17 -4.69 1.47
C LEU A 55 2.26 -3.72 2.23
N GLY A 56 1.00 -4.10 2.39
CA GLY A 56 0.00 -3.33 3.11
C GLY A 56 -0.37 -1.97 2.54
N ALA A 57 0.26 -1.54 1.45
CA ALA A 57 0.12 -0.20 0.90
C ALA A 57 -1.25 0.07 0.28
N LEU A 58 -1.71 1.32 0.40
CA LEU A 58 -2.80 1.84 -0.42
C LEU A 58 -2.29 2.05 -1.85
N ILE A 59 -3.01 1.50 -2.81
CA ILE A 59 -2.61 1.52 -4.21
C ILE A 59 -3.48 2.52 -4.99
N GLY A 60 -2.82 3.43 -5.68
CA GLY A 60 -3.50 4.42 -6.53
C GLY A 60 -2.49 5.44 -7.11
N ARG A 61 -3.04 6.43 -7.88
CA ARG A 61 -4.51 6.56 -8.14
C ARG A 61 -5.09 5.42 -8.96
N TYR A 62 -4.38 4.92 -9.97
CA TYR A 62 -4.81 3.78 -10.78
C TYR A 62 -4.05 2.52 -10.34
N GLY A 63 -4.78 1.51 -9.89
CA GLY A 63 -4.19 0.23 -9.46
C GLY A 63 -3.79 -0.64 -10.64
N ASN A 64 -2.76 -1.48 -10.44
CA ASN A 64 -2.21 -2.38 -11.44
C ASN A 64 -1.63 -1.61 -12.64
N ARG A 65 -1.64 -2.18 -13.84
CA ARG A 65 -0.87 -1.69 -14.99
C ARG A 65 -1.71 -0.94 -16.01
N ILE A 66 -1.09 0.09 -16.59
CA ILE A 66 -1.52 0.70 -17.84
C ILE A 66 -0.46 0.35 -18.88
N ALA A 67 -0.86 -0.39 -19.90
CA ALA A 67 0.03 -0.88 -20.94
C ALA A 67 0.75 0.26 -21.66
N ASN A 68 2.05 0.16 -21.80
CA ASN A 68 2.93 1.18 -22.41
C ASN A 68 2.85 2.55 -21.74
N GLY A 69 2.26 2.66 -20.55
CA GLY A 69 2.08 3.92 -19.84
C GLY A 69 1.22 4.94 -20.61
N THR A 70 0.34 4.50 -21.48
CA THR A 70 -0.47 5.41 -22.29
C THR A 70 -1.93 4.99 -22.34
N PHE A 71 -2.80 5.99 -22.38
CA PHE A 71 -4.24 5.80 -22.65
C PHE A 71 -4.82 7.00 -23.36
N SER A 72 -5.95 6.82 -24.01
CA SER A 72 -6.70 7.90 -24.65
C SER A 72 -8.00 8.14 -23.92
N LEU A 73 -8.34 9.41 -23.71
CA LEU A 73 -9.60 9.83 -23.12
C LEU A 73 -10.07 11.13 -23.78
N ASP A 74 -11.31 11.14 -24.23
CA ASP A 74 -11.93 12.31 -24.90
C ASP A 74 -11.09 12.89 -26.05
N GLY A 75 -10.47 12.00 -26.85
CA GLY A 75 -9.62 12.37 -27.98
C GLY A 75 -8.20 12.82 -27.62
N ASN A 76 -7.85 12.86 -26.36
CA ASN A 76 -6.51 13.19 -25.90
C ASN A 76 -5.73 11.93 -25.50
N VAL A 77 -4.45 11.89 -25.85
CA VAL A 77 -3.54 10.83 -25.43
C VAL A 77 -2.74 11.29 -24.21
N TYR A 78 -2.75 10.48 -23.17
CA TYR A 78 -2.01 10.73 -21.93
C TYR A 78 -0.82 9.77 -21.84
N HIS A 79 0.34 10.34 -21.49
CA HIS A 79 1.57 9.60 -21.26
C HIS A 79 1.92 9.64 -19.78
N LEU A 80 2.10 8.46 -19.19
CA LEU A 80 2.38 8.27 -17.78
C LEU A 80 3.78 7.71 -17.58
N ALA A 81 4.30 7.83 -16.36
CA ALA A 81 5.57 7.22 -15.98
C ALA A 81 5.53 5.70 -16.22
N THR A 82 6.59 5.17 -16.80
CA THR A 82 6.77 3.73 -17.04
C THR A 82 7.68 3.14 -15.96
N ASN A 83 7.15 3.01 -14.77
CA ASN A 83 7.86 2.55 -13.58
C ASN A 83 7.93 1.02 -13.43
N ASN A 84 7.39 0.29 -14.40
CA ASN A 84 7.43 -1.18 -14.42
C ASN A 84 7.70 -1.66 -15.85
N GLY A 85 8.98 -1.69 -16.23
CA GLY A 85 9.38 -1.97 -17.62
C GLY A 85 8.79 -0.94 -18.57
N VAL A 86 8.01 -1.39 -19.55
CA VAL A 86 7.31 -0.53 -20.50
C VAL A 86 5.94 -0.04 -20.00
N ASN A 87 5.52 -0.51 -18.84
CA ASN A 87 4.19 -0.24 -18.30
C ASN A 87 4.22 0.77 -17.15
N HIS A 88 3.10 1.46 -16.96
CA HIS A 88 2.80 2.19 -15.74
C HIS A 88 2.20 1.22 -14.71
N LEU A 89 2.62 1.32 -13.47
CA LEU A 89 2.18 0.44 -12.37
C LEU A 89 1.84 1.26 -11.11
N HIS A 90 0.69 0.98 -10.55
CA HIS A 90 0.28 1.40 -9.20
C HIS A 90 0.46 2.90 -8.90
N GLY A 91 0.13 3.76 -9.85
CA GLY A 91 0.21 5.22 -9.67
C GLY A 91 1.54 5.84 -10.07
N GLY A 92 2.50 5.05 -10.58
CA GLY A 92 3.77 5.54 -11.09
C GLY A 92 4.85 5.68 -10.03
N ASP A 93 5.78 6.60 -10.26
CA ASP A 93 6.99 6.75 -9.44
C ASP A 93 6.72 7.22 -8.01
N SER A 94 5.64 7.96 -7.80
CA SER A 94 5.32 8.52 -6.49
C SER A 94 4.27 7.71 -5.72
N GLY A 95 3.16 7.35 -6.38
CA GLY A 95 2.05 6.69 -5.70
C GLY A 95 1.45 7.54 -4.57
N PHE A 96 1.15 6.92 -3.44
CA PHE A 96 0.72 7.57 -2.19
C PHE A 96 1.83 7.58 -1.14
#